data_0c57bcd2afa5fdc722a410900771ce7c
#
_entry.id   0c57bcd2afa5fdc722a410900771ce7c
#
_cell.length_a   1.000
_cell.length_b   1.000
_cell.length_c   1.000
_cell.angle_alpha   90.00
_cell.angle_beta   90.00
_cell.angle_gamma   90.00
#
_symmetry.space_group_name_H-M   'P 1'
#
loop_
_entity.id
_entity.type
_entity.pdbx_description
1 polymer ?
#
loop_
_entity_poly.entity_id
_entity_poly.type
_entity_poly.pdbx_seq_one_letter_code
_entity_poly.pdbx_strand_id
1 'polypeptide(L)'
;SKEYFEVIFDNNQFTELHEHLISGDPLDFTDTKKYTDRLTDTIKKTGMNDALRSGYGKVNGYDLVICCMDFSFIGGSMGSVVGEKISRAIDFCIQSKSPLLIISKSGGARMMEAAYSLMQMAKTSAKLSQLAQHKIPYISLLTDPTFGGVTASYAMLGDLNIAEPGSLIGFAGPRVVKETIGKDLPKGFQTAEFVLEHGFLDK
;
A
#
# COMPACT_ATOMS: atom_id res chain seq x y z
N SER A 1 -0.53 -10.67 1.19
CA SER A 1 -1.57 -10.03 2.02
C SER A 1 -2.34 -11.02 2.89
N LYS A 2 -2.68 -12.20 2.36
CA LYS A 2 -3.44 -13.21 3.11
C LYS A 2 -2.77 -13.60 4.45
N GLU A 3 -1.48 -13.90 4.43
CA GLU A 3 -0.71 -14.29 5.62
C GLU A 3 -0.75 -13.24 6.73
N TYR A 4 -0.66 -11.93 6.38
CA TYR A 4 -0.79 -10.86 7.38
C TYR A 4 -2.16 -10.87 8.06
N PHE A 5 -3.23 -11.11 7.31
CA PHE A 5 -4.57 -11.19 7.89
C PHE A 5 -4.70 -12.38 8.84
N GLU A 6 -4.17 -13.54 8.44
CA GLU A 6 -4.19 -14.77 9.26
C GLU A 6 -3.37 -14.63 10.55
N VAL A 7 -2.26 -13.89 10.52
CA VAL A 7 -1.39 -13.69 11.70
C VAL A 7 -1.92 -12.61 12.63
N ILE A 8 -2.51 -11.54 12.08
CA ILE A 8 -2.88 -10.37 12.87
C ILE A 8 -4.27 -10.50 13.48
N PHE A 9 -5.28 -10.97 12.72
CA PHE A 9 -6.64 -11.08 13.23
C PHE A 9 -6.83 -12.26 14.16
N ASP A 10 -7.54 -12.03 15.26
CA ASP A 10 -7.89 -13.04 16.26
C ASP A 10 -8.61 -14.23 15.61
N ASN A 11 -8.11 -15.45 15.85
CA ASN A 11 -8.67 -16.70 15.32
C ASN A 11 -8.87 -16.71 13.79
N ASN A 12 -8.12 -15.91 13.04
CA ASN A 12 -8.25 -15.72 11.59
C ASN A 12 -9.65 -15.23 11.17
N GLN A 13 -10.37 -14.54 12.06
CA GLN A 13 -11.72 -14.06 11.82
C GLN A 13 -11.72 -12.59 11.40
N PHE A 14 -12.08 -12.34 10.16
CA PHE A 14 -12.24 -11.00 9.62
C PHE A 14 -13.33 -10.96 8.52
N THR A 15 -13.85 -9.78 8.28
CA THR A 15 -14.72 -9.50 7.13
C THR A 15 -13.91 -8.76 6.08
N GLU A 16 -13.81 -9.30 4.88
CA GLU A 16 -13.16 -8.60 3.76
C GLU A 16 -14.02 -7.43 3.29
N LEU A 17 -13.39 -6.27 3.09
CA LEU A 17 -14.04 -5.04 2.68
C LEU A 17 -13.72 -4.75 1.21
N HIS A 18 -14.75 -4.39 0.42
CA HIS A 18 -14.59 -3.87 -0.94
C HIS A 18 -13.83 -4.80 -1.91
N GLU A 19 -13.93 -6.12 -1.73
CA GLU A 19 -13.26 -7.11 -2.59
C GLU A 19 -13.69 -7.03 -4.06
N HIS A 20 -14.95 -6.61 -4.31
CA HIS A 20 -15.55 -6.49 -5.64
C HIS A 20 -14.94 -5.40 -6.53
N LEU A 21 -14.12 -4.51 -5.96
CA LEU A 21 -13.48 -3.45 -6.75
C LEU A 21 -12.37 -4.03 -7.61
N ILE A 22 -12.45 -3.76 -8.90
CA ILE A 22 -11.52 -4.23 -9.93
C ILE A 22 -11.06 -3.05 -10.80
N SER A 23 -9.78 -3.02 -11.15
CA SER A 23 -9.23 -2.02 -12.07
C SER A 23 -9.77 -2.20 -13.48
N GLY A 24 -10.06 -1.08 -14.13
CA GLY A 24 -10.31 -0.98 -15.56
C GLY A 24 -9.10 -0.37 -16.28
N ASP A 25 -9.23 -0.22 -17.59
CA ASP A 25 -8.24 0.45 -18.43
C ASP A 25 -8.88 1.67 -19.11
N PRO A 26 -8.94 2.81 -18.40
CA PRO A 26 -9.56 4.04 -18.97
C PRO A 26 -8.72 4.70 -20.07
N LEU A 27 -7.45 4.26 -20.26
CA LEU A 27 -6.49 4.87 -21.18
C LEU A 27 -6.22 4.02 -22.42
N ASP A 28 -6.80 2.81 -22.51
CA ASP A 28 -6.45 1.80 -23.54
C ASP A 28 -4.92 1.62 -23.65
N PHE A 29 -4.28 1.46 -22.48
CA PHE A 29 -2.82 1.45 -22.36
C PHE A 29 -2.23 0.17 -22.94
N THR A 30 -1.23 0.33 -23.78
CA THR A 30 -0.45 -0.78 -24.36
C THR A 30 1.04 -0.41 -24.36
N ASP A 31 1.85 -1.27 -23.75
CA ASP A 31 3.31 -1.29 -23.92
C ASP A 31 3.70 -2.53 -24.72
N THR A 32 4.41 -3.48 -24.12
CA THR A 32 4.67 -4.80 -24.71
C THR A 32 3.44 -5.72 -24.70
N LYS A 33 2.41 -5.36 -23.90
CA LYS A 33 1.16 -6.09 -23.71
C LYS A 33 0.05 -5.11 -23.32
N LYS A 34 -1.20 -5.37 -23.76
CA LYS A 34 -2.35 -4.58 -23.32
C LYS A 34 -2.52 -4.65 -21.79
N TYR A 35 -2.87 -3.54 -21.16
CA TYR A 35 -3.09 -3.50 -19.71
C TYR A 35 -4.27 -4.40 -19.29
N THR A 36 -5.34 -4.45 -20.07
CA THR A 36 -6.48 -5.37 -19.86
C THR A 36 -6.06 -6.82 -19.79
N ASP A 37 -5.14 -7.27 -20.70
CA ASP A 37 -4.64 -8.63 -20.70
C ASP A 37 -3.76 -8.89 -19.48
N ARG A 38 -2.93 -7.89 -19.10
CA ARG A 38 -2.08 -7.96 -17.89
C ARG A 38 -2.91 -8.08 -16.63
N LEU A 39 -4.01 -7.31 -16.51
CA LEU A 39 -4.97 -7.43 -15.40
C LEU A 39 -5.59 -8.81 -15.34
N THR A 40 -6.14 -9.30 -16.47
CA THR A 40 -6.78 -10.60 -16.56
C THR A 40 -5.86 -11.73 -16.13
N ASP A 41 -4.62 -11.74 -16.63
CA ASP A 41 -3.65 -12.77 -16.29
C ASP A 41 -3.23 -12.69 -14.81
N THR A 42 -3.08 -11.47 -14.28
CA THR A 42 -2.70 -11.30 -12.89
C THR A 42 -3.81 -11.71 -11.94
N ILE A 43 -5.07 -11.35 -12.22
CA ILE A 43 -6.25 -11.79 -11.46
C ILE A 43 -6.32 -13.31 -11.45
N LYS A 44 -6.19 -13.94 -12.63
CA LYS A 44 -6.20 -15.41 -12.77
C LYS A 44 -5.08 -16.09 -11.98
N LYS A 45 -3.88 -15.48 -11.96
CA LYS A 45 -2.71 -16.01 -11.26
C LYS A 45 -2.78 -15.84 -9.74
N THR A 46 -3.27 -14.69 -9.26
CA THR A 46 -3.23 -14.32 -7.85
C THR A 46 -4.52 -14.59 -7.10
N GLY A 47 -5.65 -14.71 -7.82
CA GLY A 47 -6.99 -14.76 -7.24
C GLY A 47 -7.45 -13.44 -6.63
N MET A 48 -6.70 -12.35 -6.85
CA MET A 48 -6.98 -11.02 -6.30
C MET A 48 -7.50 -10.10 -7.40
N ASN A 49 -8.40 -9.20 -7.05
CA ASN A 49 -8.96 -8.20 -7.98
C ASN A 49 -8.08 -6.96 -8.14
N ASP A 50 -7.21 -6.67 -7.19
CA ASP A 50 -6.18 -5.62 -7.28
C ASP A 50 -5.09 -5.82 -6.21
N ALA A 51 -4.07 -4.94 -6.21
CA ALA A 51 -2.87 -5.04 -5.38
C ALA A 51 -3.10 -4.75 -3.88
N LEU A 52 -4.34 -4.56 -3.44
CA LEU A 52 -4.67 -4.30 -2.05
C LEU A 52 -5.90 -5.10 -1.61
N ARG A 53 -5.78 -5.73 -0.45
CA ARG A 53 -6.92 -6.28 0.29
C ARG A 53 -7.22 -5.38 1.49
N SER A 54 -8.48 -5.23 1.82
CA SER A 54 -8.92 -4.53 3.02
C SER A 54 -9.85 -5.43 3.84
N GLY A 55 -9.72 -5.40 5.15
CA GLY A 55 -10.51 -6.24 6.05
C GLY A 55 -10.73 -5.57 7.40
N TYR A 56 -11.77 -6.01 8.09
CA TYR A 56 -12.13 -5.59 9.43
C TYR A 56 -12.27 -6.79 10.35
N GLY A 57 -11.72 -6.72 11.53
CA GLY A 57 -11.77 -7.78 12.51
C GLY A 57 -11.21 -7.34 13.86
N LYS A 58 -11.01 -8.31 14.77
CA LYS A 58 -10.44 -8.05 16.09
C LYS A 58 -8.98 -8.45 16.17
N VAL A 59 -8.22 -7.69 16.95
CA VAL A 59 -6.83 -7.95 17.32
C VAL A 59 -6.70 -7.78 18.82
N ASN A 60 -6.42 -8.85 19.53
CA ASN A 60 -6.48 -8.90 21.00
C ASN A 60 -7.80 -8.34 21.57
N GLY A 61 -8.91 -8.63 20.90
CA GLY A 61 -10.25 -8.16 21.27
C GLY A 61 -10.60 -6.75 20.86
N TYR A 62 -9.67 -5.94 20.33
CA TYR A 62 -9.91 -4.59 19.83
C TYR A 62 -10.24 -4.60 18.34
N ASP A 63 -11.17 -3.75 17.94
CA ASP A 63 -11.51 -3.59 16.53
C ASP A 63 -10.36 -2.94 15.75
N LEU A 64 -10.09 -3.44 14.55
CA LEU A 64 -9.06 -2.92 13.65
C LEU A 64 -9.49 -3.07 12.19
N VAL A 65 -9.22 -2.05 11.39
CA VAL A 65 -9.29 -2.11 9.93
C VAL A 65 -7.89 -2.26 9.38
N ILE A 66 -7.66 -3.24 8.51
CA ILE A 66 -6.38 -3.47 7.86
C ILE A 66 -6.53 -3.29 6.36
N CYS A 67 -5.64 -2.49 5.76
CA CYS A 67 -5.37 -2.45 4.33
C CYS A 67 -4.00 -3.06 4.09
N CYS A 68 -3.91 -4.15 3.32
CA CYS A 68 -2.65 -4.84 3.09
C CYS A 68 -2.37 -4.96 1.60
N MET A 69 -1.25 -4.39 1.16
CA MET A 69 -0.77 -4.51 -0.22
C MET A 69 -0.19 -5.88 -0.49
N ASP A 70 -0.24 -6.28 -1.76
CA ASP A 70 0.31 -7.56 -2.21
C ASP A 70 1.19 -7.36 -3.46
N PHE A 71 2.47 -7.65 -3.30
CA PHE A 71 3.47 -7.45 -4.34
C PHE A 71 3.28 -8.39 -5.55
N SER A 72 2.58 -9.50 -5.37
CA SER A 72 2.29 -10.45 -6.47
C SER A 72 1.37 -9.85 -7.53
N PHE A 73 0.56 -8.84 -7.16
CA PHE A 73 -0.31 -8.14 -8.10
C PHE A 73 0.41 -6.93 -8.70
N ILE A 74 0.98 -7.10 -9.88
CA ILE A 74 1.70 -6.06 -10.65
C ILE A 74 2.70 -5.26 -9.77
N GLY A 75 3.57 -5.99 -9.03
CA GLY A 75 4.57 -5.38 -8.15
C GLY A 75 3.98 -4.55 -6.99
N GLY A 76 2.77 -4.87 -6.53
CA GLY A 76 2.10 -4.09 -5.49
C GLY A 76 1.81 -2.65 -5.90
N SER A 77 1.74 -2.36 -7.20
CA SER A 77 1.64 -0.98 -7.69
C SER A 77 0.30 -0.34 -7.33
N MET A 78 0.37 0.91 -6.86
CA MET A 78 -0.80 1.72 -6.52
C MET A 78 -1.49 2.21 -7.79
N GLY A 79 -2.65 1.63 -8.11
CA GLY A 79 -3.60 2.10 -9.11
C GLY A 79 -4.83 2.75 -8.48
N SER A 80 -5.81 3.09 -9.31
CA SER A 80 -7.07 3.72 -8.93
C SER A 80 -7.83 2.92 -7.86
N VAL A 81 -7.85 1.59 -7.97
CA VAL A 81 -8.54 0.71 -7.03
C VAL A 81 -7.83 0.66 -5.68
N VAL A 82 -6.49 0.68 -5.63
CA VAL A 82 -5.76 0.76 -4.36
C VAL A 82 -6.17 2.01 -3.59
N GLY A 83 -6.13 3.18 -4.24
CA GLY A 83 -6.52 4.43 -3.59
C GLY A 83 -8.00 4.47 -3.21
N GLU A 84 -8.89 3.88 -4.03
CA GLU A 84 -10.31 3.77 -3.71
C GLU A 84 -10.57 2.87 -2.50
N LYS A 85 -9.94 1.71 -2.42
CA LYS A 85 -10.06 0.79 -1.28
C LYS A 85 -9.57 1.44 0.01
N ILE A 86 -8.41 2.14 -0.01
CA ILE A 86 -7.91 2.89 1.15
C ILE A 86 -8.91 3.98 1.54
N SER A 87 -9.42 4.75 0.58
CA SER A 87 -10.41 5.80 0.82
C SER A 87 -11.65 5.28 1.52
N ARG A 88 -12.23 4.18 1.03
CA ARG A 88 -13.42 3.55 1.63
C ARG A 88 -13.13 2.88 2.97
N ALA A 89 -11.95 2.31 3.15
CA ALA A 89 -11.53 1.78 4.44
C ALA A 89 -11.45 2.88 5.51
N ILE A 90 -10.96 4.07 5.14
CA ILE A 90 -10.96 5.25 6.02
C ILE A 90 -12.38 5.68 6.36
N ASP A 91 -13.31 5.73 5.39
CA ASP A 91 -14.72 6.04 5.67
C ASP A 91 -15.33 5.02 6.65
N PHE A 92 -15.00 3.74 6.48
CA PHE A 92 -15.42 2.69 7.41
C PHE A 92 -14.81 2.89 8.81
N CYS A 93 -13.52 3.23 8.91
CA CYS A 93 -12.87 3.55 10.19
C CYS A 93 -13.59 4.70 10.93
N ILE A 94 -13.96 5.76 10.20
CA ILE A 94 -14.67 6.91 10.77
C ILE A 94 -16.04 6.49 11.30
N GLN A 95 -16.79 5.67 10.55
CA GLN A 95 -18.11 5.20 10.94
C GLN A 95 -18.07 4.23 12.14
N SER A 96 -17.12 3.28 12.12
CA SER A 96 -16.96 2.27 13.16
C SER A 96 -16.12 2.72 14.36
N LYS A 97 -15.46 3.89 14.26
CA LYS A 97 -14.48 4.40 15.24
C LYS A 97 -13.34 3.42 15.50
N SER A 98 -12.93 2.70 14.46
CA SER A 98 -11.86 1.69 14.52
C SER A 98 -10.55 2.25 13.98
N PRO A 99 -9.39 1.95 14.61
CA PRO A 99 -8.07 2.29 14.09
C PRO A 99 -7.82 1.71 12.70
N LEU A 100 -6.91 2.34 11.97
CA LEU A 100 -6.45 1.88 10.65
C LEU A 100 -5.01 1.39 10.72
N LEU A 101 -4.75 0.22 10.15
CA LEU A 101 -3.41 -0.27 9.83
C LEU A 101 -3.28 -0.39 8.31
N ILE A 102 -2.28 0.26 7.71
CA ILE A 102 -1.92 0.01 6.32
C ILE A 102 -0.57 -0.68 6.27
N ILE A 103 -0.53 -1.86 5.65
CA ILE A 103 0.68 -2.63 5.40
C ILE A 103 1.09 -2.38 3.96
N SER A 104 2.17 -1.64 3.78
CA SER A 104 2.67 -1.21 2.48
C SER A 104 3.69 -2.20 1.94
N LYS A 105 3.50 -2.64 0.68
CA LYS A 105 4.43 -3.49 -0.07
C LYS A 105 4.31 -3.18 -1.56
N SER A 106 5.17 -2.29 -2.09
CA SER A 106 4.92 -1.69 -3.38
C SER A 106 6.17 -1.20 -4.10
N GLY A 107 6.20 -1.40 -5.41
CA GLY A 107 7.15 -0.74 -6.31
C GLY A 107 6.81 0.73 -6.62
N GLY A 108 5.65 1.24 -6.21
CA GLY A 108 5.22 2.62 -6.44
C GLY A 108 3.90 2.78 -7.20
N ALA A 109 3.72 3.89 -7.90
CA ALA A 109 2.53 4.17 -8.69
C ALA A 109 2.45 3.27 -9.94
N ARG A 110 1.24 2.85 -10.31
CA ARG A 110 0.98 1.98 -11.46
C ARG A 110 1.09 2.76 -12.78
N MET A 111 2.14 2.49 -13.55
CA MET A 111 2.43 3.22 -14.79
C MET A 111 1.30 3.13 -15.83
N MET A 112 0.64 1.99 -15.95
CA MET A 112 -0.43 1.75 -16.91
C MET A 112 -1.68 2.61 -16.67
N GLU A 113 -1.83 3.17 -15.47
CA GLU A 113 -2.91 4.10 -15.15
C GLU A 113 -2.46 5.58 -15.15
N ALA A 114 -1.20 5.86 -15.47
CA ALA A 114 -0.62 7.20 -15.63
C ALA A 114 -1.06 8.20 -14.53
N ALA A 115 -1.67 9.33 -14.91
CA ALA A 115 -2.12 10.35 -13.96
C ALA A 115 -3.16 9.85 -12.96
N TYR A 116 -4.00 8.86 -13.30
CA TYR A 116 -4.96 8.29 -12.36
C TYR A 116 -4.27 7.65 -11.16
N SER A 117 -3.14 6.96 -11.37
CA SER A 117 -2.37 6.40 -10.26
C SER A 117 -1.69 7.48 -9.42
N LEU A 118 -1.17 8.53 -10.02
CA LEU A 118 -0.56 9.65 -9.28
C LEU A 118 -1.58 10.42 -8.44
N MET A 119 -2.81 10.59 -8.95
CA MET A 119 -3.88 11.24 -8.19
C MET A 119 -4.33 10.46 -6.96
N GLN A 120 -4.01 9.16 -6.87
CA GLN A 120 -4.29 8.40 -5.64
C GLN A 120 -3.45 8.88 -4.45
N MET A 121 -2.26 9.44 -4.68
CA MET A 121 -1.45 10.05 -3.61
C MET A 121 -2.24 11.19 -2.93
N ALA A 122 -2.77 12.12 -3.71
CA ALA A 122 -3.59 13.22 -3.19
C ALA A 122 -4.88 12.72 -2.51
N LYS A 123 -5.56 11.75 -3.13
CA LYS A 123 -6.81 11.17 -2.61
C LYS A 123 -6.61 10.51 -1.24
N THR A 124 -5.61 9.65 -1.11
CA THR A 124 -5.34 8.96 0.15
C THR A 124 -4.87 9.91 1.24
N SER A 125 -4.01 10.88 0.92
CA SER A 125 -3.55 11.89 1.88
C SER A 125 -4.70 12.76 2.39
N ALA A 126 -5.61 13.20 1.50
CA ALA A 126 -6.80 13.95 1.89
C ALA A 126 -7.73 13.13 2.80
N LYS A 127 -7.89 11.83 2.53
CA LYS A 127 -8.69 10.93 3.37
C LYS A 127 -8.05 10.71 4.74
N LEU A 128 -6.74 10.54 4.82
CA LEU A 128 -6.03 10.42 6.10
C LEU A 128 -6.17 11.69 6.94
N SER A 129 -6.21 12.89 6.34
CA SER A 129 -6.49 14.11 7.10
C SER A 129 -7.89 14.13 7.71
N GLN A 130 -8.90 13.52 7.05
CA GLN A 130 -10.23 13.34 7.63
C GLN A 130 -10.21 12.37 8.81
N LEU A 131 -9.46 11.26 8.70
CA LEU A 131 -9.27 10.31 9.79
C LEU A 131 -8.69 10.99 11.04
N ALA A 132 -7.64 11.81 10.85
CA ALA A 132 -7.01 12.59 11.91
C ALA A 132 -7.98 13.59 12.57
N GLN A 133 -8.85 14.26 11.80
CA GLN A 133 -9.89 15.14 12.34
C GLN A 133 -10.86 14.41 13.27
N HIS A 134 -11.12 13.12 13.01
CA HIS A 134 -11.95 12.27 13.86
C HIS A 134 -11.17 11.63 15.02
N LYS A 135 -9.87 11.94 15.17
CA LYS A 135 -8.97 11.41 16.23
C LYS A 135 -8.89 9.89 16.24
N ILE A 136 -8.88 9.29 15.06
CA ILE A 136 -8.77 7.85 14.86
C ILE A 136 -7.31 7.54 14.48
N PRO A 137 -6.61 6.67 15.23
CA PRO A 137 -5.21 6.36 14.98
C PRO A 137 -5.00 5.67 13.63
N TYR A 138 -3.92 6.08 12.95
CA TYR A 138 -3.40 5.45 11.75
C TYR A 138 -1.99 4.89 11.99
N ILE A 139 -1.82 3.60 11.85
CA ILE A 139 -0.53 2.91 11.92
C ILE A 139 -0.10 2.55 10.50
N SER A 140 1.10 2.94 10.11
CA SER A 140 1.73 2.55 8.87
C SER A 140 2.80 1.51 9.13
N LEU A 141 2.66 0.32 8.51
CA LEU A 141 3.68 -0.72 8.51
C LEU A 141 4.30 -0.80 7.11
N LEU A 142 5.60 -0.48 7.03
CA LEU A 142 6.37 -0.52 5.79
C LEU A 142 7.12 -1.84 5.69
N THR A 143 6.88 -2.58 4.60
CA THR A 143 7.52 -3.88 4.36
C THR A 143 8.35 -3.85 3.07
N ASP A 144 9.09 -4.92 2.81
CA ASP A 144 10.01 -5.00 1.67
C ASP A 144 9.31 -5.39 0.35
N PRO A 145 9.40 -4.55 -0.70
CA PRO A 145 9.85 -3.17 -0.73
C PRO A 145 8.71 -2.16 -0.58
N THR A 146 9.00 -0.91 -0.18
CA THR A 146 8.05 0.21 -0.22
C THR A 146 8.68 1.41 -0.90
N PHE A 147 8.23 1.74 -2.12
CA PHE A 147 8.85 2.77 -2.97
C PHE A 147 7.86 3.75 -3.61
N GLY A 148 8.41 4.79 -4.20
CA GLY A 148 7.78 5.72 -5.12
C GLY A 148 6.59 6.48 -4.54
N GLY A 149 5.48 6.52 -5.29
CA GLY A 149 4.27 7.22 -4.88
C GLY A 149 3.62 6.69 -3.61
N VAL A 150 3.85 5.42 -3.24
CA VAL A 150 3.36 4.84 -1.99
C VAL A 150 4.11 5.44 -0.80
N THR A 151 5.44 5.46 -0.83
CA THR A 151 6.26 6.12 0.20
C THR A 151 5.98 7.62 0.26
N ALA A 152 5.84 8.28 -0.90
CA ALA A 152 5.57 9.71 -0.97
C ALA A 152 4.11 10.11 -0.61
N SER A 153 3.31 9.19 -0.12
CA SER A 153 1.93 9.43 0.32
C SER A 153 1.61 8.67 1.61
N TYR A 154 0.59 7.83 1.60
CA TYR A 154 0.06 7.22 2.82
C TYR A 154 1.08 6.43 3.65
N ALA A 155 2.10 5.81 3.04
CA ALA A 155 3.05 4.99 3.80
C ALA A 155 3.92 5.79 4.80
N MET A 156 4.06 7.10 4.62
CA MET A 156 4.81 7.99 5.54
C MET A 156 3.92 8.99 6.28
N LEU A 157 2.62 8.74 6.34
CA LEU A 157 1.64 9.62 6.98
C LEU A 157 0.98 9.00 8.22
N GLY A 158 1.56 7.92 8.78
CA GLY A 158 1.07 7.31 10.01
C GLY A 158 1.25 8.20 11.23
N ASP A 159 0.35 8.08 12.21
CA ASP A 159 0.60 8.57 13.56
C ASP A 159 1.74 7.78 14.22
N LEU A 160 1.92 6.53 13.73
CA LEU A 160 3.04 5.65 14.04
C LEU A 160 3.52 5.00 12.74
N ASN A 161 4.78 5.23 12.35
CA ASN A 161 5.43 4.62 11.21
C ASN A 161 6.40 3.54 11.69
N ILE A 162 6.11 2.30 11.38
CA ILE A 162 6.94 1.14 11.75
C ILE A 162 7.36 0.36 10.51
N ALA A 163 8.48 -0.33 10.57
CA ALA A 163 8.99 -1.09 9.43
C ALA A 163 9.47 -2.49 9.83
N GLU A 164 9.37 -3.42 8.90
CA GLU A 164 10.06 -4.71 9.05
C GLU A 164 11.57 -4.51 8.95
N PRO A 165 12.37 -5.14 9.84
CA PRO A 165 13.83 -5.05 9.78
C PRO A 165 14.37 -5.45 8.40
N GLY A 166 15.33 -4.67 7.90
CA GLY A 166 15.98 -4.92 6.62
C GLY A 166 15.16 -4.59 5.36
N SER A 167 13.90 -4.14 5.52
CA SER A 167 13.06 -3.77 4.37
C SER A 167 13.63 -2.55 3.63
N LEU A 168 13.47 -2.54 2.30
CA LEU A 168 13.90 -1.43 1.45
C LEU A 168 12.77 -0.40 1.33
N ILE A 169 13.06 0.82 1.79
CA ILE A 169 12.10 1.93 1.87
C ILE A 169 12.72 3.18 1.25
N GLY A 170 12.09 3.74 0.23
CA GLY A 170 12.62 4.93 -0.42
C GLY A 170 11.70 5.44 -1.53
N PHE A 171 12.17 6.44 -2.29
CA PHE A 171 11.42 6.93 -3.44
C PHE A 171 11.87 6.24 -4.73
N ALA A 172 13.10 6.48 -5.17
CA ALA A 172 13.71 5.81 -6.31
C ALA A 172 14.46 4.55 -5.83
N GLY A 173 13.97 3.37 -6.23
CA GLY A 173 14.63 2.11 -5.87
C GLY A 173 16.01 1.94 -6.54
N PRO A 174 16.83 0.98 -6.06
CA PRO A 174 18.22 0.78 -6.54
C PRO A 174 18.31 0.62 -8.06
N ARG A 175 17.37 -0.11 -8.67
CA ARG A 175 17.32 -0.29 -10.13
C ARG A 175 17.12 1.02 -10.87
N VAL A 176 16.17 1.84 -10.42
CA VAL A 176 15.86 3.13 -11.05
C VAL A 176 17.06 4.07 -10.96
N VAL A 177 17.72 4.14 -9.82
CA VAL A 177 18.93 4.94 -9.63
C VAL A 177 20.04 4.47 -10.56
N LYS A 178 20.28 3.17 -10.63
CA LYS A 178 21.31 2.60 -11.50
C LYS A 178 21.05 2.87 -12.98
N GLU A 179 19.81 2.69 -13.43
CA GLU A 179 19.40 2.95 -14.82
C GLU A 179 19.46 4.44 -15.18
N THR A 180 19.23 5.35 -14.21
CA THR A 180 19.16 6.80 -14.44
C THR A 180 20.53 7.48 -14.38
N ILE A 181 21.34 7.17 -13.37
CA ILE A 181 22.62 7.85 -13.13
C ILE A 181 23.85 6.94 -13.24
N GLY A 182 23.66 5.67 -13.57
CA GLY A 182 24.75 4.70 -13.80
C GLY A 182 25.53 4.33 -12.54
N LYS A 183 25.01 4.59 -11.35
CA LYS A 183 25.69 4.31 -10.06
C LYS A 183 24.84 3.38 -9.19
N ASP A 184 25.54 2.52 -8.46
CA ASP A 184 24.90 1.74 -7.41
C ASP A 184 24.72 2.58 -6.15
N LEU A 185 23.68 2.30 -5.38
CA LEU A 185 23.44 2.94 -4.08
C LEU A 185 24.49 2.51 -3.06
N PRO A 186 24.87 3.36 -2.10
CA PRO A 186 25.73 2.98 -0.99
C PRO A 186 25.14 1.77 -0.23
N LYS A 187 26.01 0.93 0.32
CA LYS A 187 25.58 -0.22 1.13
C LYS A 187 24.78 0.25 2.34
N GLY A 188 23.61 -0.36 2.55
CA GLY A 188 22.70 -0.04 3.64
C GLY A 188 21.78 1.17 3.39
N PHE A 189 21.99 1.91 2.30
CA PHE A 189 21.12 3.02 1.93
C PHE A 189 19.70 2.51 1.61
N GLN A 190 18.68 3.22 2.10
CA GLN A 190 17.25 2.87 1.99
C GLN A 190 16.82 1.61 2.77
N THR A 191 17.65 1.02 3.63
CA THR A 191 17.16 -0.02 4.56
C THR A 191 16.28 0.60 5.65
N ALA A 192 15.43 -0.20 6.28
CA ALA A 192 14.60 0.25 7.41
C ALA A 192 15.45 0.87 8.53
N GLU A 193 16.60 0.29 8.82
CA GLU A 193 17.57 0.79 9.81
C GLU A 193 18.10 2.18 9.44
N PHE A 194 18.47 2.37 8.16
CA PHE A 194 18.90 3.68 7.65
C PHE A 194 17.79 4.73 7.78
N VAL A 195 16.56 4.36 7.41
CA VAL A 195 15.38 5.26 7.44
C VAL A 195 15.02 5.61 8.89
N LEU A 196 15.14 4.64 9.82
CA LEU A 196 14.94 4.83 11.25
C LEU A 196 15.99 5.81 11.84
N GLU A 197 17.28 5.59 11.54
CA GLU A 197 18.38 6.47 12.00
C GLU A 197 18.22 7.92 11.52
N HIS A 198 17.54 8.13 10.39
CA HIS A 198 17.27 9.45 9.82
C HIS A 198 15.93 10.06 10.28
N GLY A 199 15.23 9.43 11.22
CA GLY A 199 14.05 9.99 11.87
C GLY A 199 12.75 9.90 11.05
N PHE A 200 12.67 9.01 10.05
CA PHE A 200 11.45 8.78 9.26
C PHE A 200 10.57 7.64 9.79
N LEU A 201 11.08 6.84 10.70
CA LEU A 201 10.35 5.76 11.36
C LEU A 201 10.39 5.95 12.87
N ASP A 202 9.39 5.39 13.54
CA ASP A 202 9.31 5.35 15.01
C ASP A 202 9.88 4.03 15.55
N LYS A 203 9.83 2.96 14.73
CA LYS A 203 10.36 1.64 15.10
C LYS A 203 10.61 0.77 13.88
#